data_7087fcb86ef4a5a59382ffa3a4a29943
#
_entry.id   7087fcb86ef4a5a59382ffa3a4a29943
#
_cell.length_a   1.000
_cell.length_b   1.000
_cell.length_c   1.000
_cell.angle_alpha   90.00
_cell.angle_beta   90.00
_cell.angle_gamma   90.00
#
_symmetry.space_group_name_H-M   'P 1'
#
loop_
_entity.id
_entity.type
_entity.pdbx_description
1 polymer ?
#
loop_
_entity_poly.entity_id
_entity_poly.type
_entity_poly.pdbx_seq_one_letter_code
_entity_poly.pdbx_strand_id
1 'polypeptide(L)'
;MVDSRPTDDGRVIRRRRECEACGFRFTTFERIEASPLLVIKKNGTREEFNRDKLLRGLIRSAEKRPVGMDEMTKIVDKVENKVRSLGENEVSSQIIGEYVMNLLAKVDEVAYIRFASVYRQFKDMNVFMSELKDMMAKEKAIKKDAKDTTDKDVKDKNKSTKGTTNKDVKGKIKDTKGTPDKDDGGES
;
A
#
# COMPACT_ATOMS: atom_id res chain seq x y z
N MET A 1 -38.63 -7.03 11.50
CA MET A 1 -37.25 -7.17 10.98
C MET A 1 -36.74 -8.53 11.42
N VAL A 2 -36.34 -9.41 10.49
CA VAL A 2 -36.03 -10.83 10.78
C VAL A 2 -34.54 -11.06 11.06
N ASP A 3 -33.63 -10.38 10.32
CA ASP A 3 -32.19 -10.55 10.45
C ASP A 3 -31.44 -9.31 9.92
N SER A 4 -30.31 -8.97 10.53
CA SER A 4 -29.44 -7.87 10.13
C SER A 4 -27.98 -8.27 10.26
N ARG A 5 -27.22 -8.26 9.17
CA ARG A 5 -25.82 -8.64 9.15
C ARG A 5 -24.99 -7.63 8.36
N PRO A 6 -23.81 -7.22 8.83
CA PRO A 6 -22.86 -6.51 8.00
C PRO A 6 -22.39 -7.44 6.87
N THR A 7 -22.27 -6.90 5.66
CA THR A 7 -21.64 -7.54 4.52
C THR A 7 -20.44 -6.70 4.11
N ASP A 8 -19.40 -7.35 3.61
CA ASP A 8 -18.18 -6.76 3.08
C ASP A 8 -17.70 -5.48 3.78
N ASP A 9 -16.61 -5.53 4.47
CA ASP A 9 -15.91 -4.39 5.11
C ASP A 9 -16.74 -3.53 6.09
N GLY A 10 -17.94 -3.97 6.48
CA GLY A 10 -18.81 -3.22 7.40
C GLY A 10 -19.50 -1.98 6.80
N ARG A 11 -19.34 -1.73 5.51
CA ARG A 11 -19.91 -0.56 4.81
C ARG A 11 -21.35 -0.75 4.36
N VAL A 12 -21.83 -1.98 4.34
CA VAL A 12 -23.16 -2.36 3.89
C VAL A 12 -23.82 -3.22 4.94
N ILE A 13 -25.03 -2.89 5.31
CA ILE A 13 -25.85 -3.70 6.20
C ILE A 13 -26.95 -4.37 5.37
N ARG A 14 -26.91 -5.71 5.33
CA ARG A 14 -27.98 -6.51 4.72
C ARG A 14 -29.04 -6.76 5.76
N ARG A 15 -30.29 -6.37 5.45
CA ARG A 15 -31.44 -6.60 6.33
C ARG A 15 -32.48 -7.50 5.66
N ARG A 16 -32.86 -8.58 6.33
CA ARG A 16 -34.01 -9.39 5.97
C ARG A 16 -35.25 -8.83 6.62
N ARG A 17 -36.25 -8.52 5.82
CA ARG A 17 -37.53 -7.95 6.24
C ARG A 17 -38.66 -8.88 5.82
N GLU A 18 -39.75 -8.84 6.56
CA GLU A 18 -41.00 -9.53 6.27
C GLU A 18 -42.12 -8.49 6.30
N CYS A 19 -42.99 -8.54 5.31
CA CYS A 19 -44.18 -7.71 5.23
C CYS A 19 -45.19 -8.18 6.27
N GLU A 20 -45.65 -7.33 7.16
CA GLU A 20 -46.63 -7.68 8.20
C GLU A 20 -48.01 -8.01 7.62
N ALA A 21 -48.35 -7.45 6.45
CA ALA A 21 -49.64 -7.65 5.83
C ALA A 21 -49.76 -8.98 5.02
N CYS A 22 -48.67 -9.39 4.34
CA CYS A 22 -48.73 -10.53 3.44
C CYS A 22 -47.67 -11.61 3.69
N GLY A 23 -46.81 -11.46 4.70
CA GLY A 23 -45.73 -12.42 5.01
C GLY A 23 -44.62 -12.49 3.99
N PHE A 24 -44.62 -11.68 2.93
CA PHE A 24 -43.59 -11.69 1.90
C PHE A 24 -42.23 -11.26 2.47
N ARG A 25 -41.21 -12.08 2.24
CA ARG A 25 -39.85 -11.83 2.70
C ARG A 25 -39.01 -11.19 1.62
N PHE A 26 -38.37 -10.08 1.95
CA PHE A 26 -37.48 -9.37 1.05
C PHE A 26 -36.19 -8.92 1.76
N THR A 27 -35.17 -8.66 0.96
CA THR A 27 -33.87 -8.20 1.48
C THR A 27 -33.63 -6.77 1.04
N THR A 28 -33.22 -5.93 1.99
CA THR A 28 -32.75 -4.57 1.73
C THR A 28 -31.27 -4.45 2.07
N PHE A 29 -30.58 -3.55 1.38
CA PHE A 29 -29.20 -3.20 1.66
C PHE A 29 -29.16 -1.73 2.05
N GLU A 30 -28.67 -1.45 3.25
CA GLU A 30 -28.34 -0.08 3.66
C GLU A 30 -26.88 0.17 3.35
N ARG A 31 -26.62 1.22 2.57
CA ARG A 31 -25.27 1.66 2.22
C ARG A 31 -25.08 3.08 2.68
N ILE A 32 -23.88 3.39 3.16
CA ILE A 32 -23.51 4.78 3.41
C ILE A 32 -23.43 5.46 2.05
N GLU A 33 -24.26 6.46 1.81
CA GLU A 33 -24.16 7.29 0.63
C GLU A 33 -22.92 8.19 0.76
N ALA A 34 -21.91 7.92 -0.04
CA ALA A 34 -20.74 8.78 -0.11
C ALA A 34 -21.11 10.03 -0.90
N SER A 35 -20.95 11.20 -0.32
CA SER A 35 -21.09 12.46 -1.04
C SER A 35 -20.20 12.47 -2.27
N PRO A 36 -20.69 12.94 -3.44
CA PRO A 36 -19.90 13.04 -4.64
C PRO A 36 -18.69 13.96 -4.38
N LEU A 37 -17.50 13.47 -4.71
CA LEU A 37 -16.28 14.24 -4.64
C LEU A 37 -16.05 14.93 -5.98
N LEU A 38 -16.02 16.25 -5.99
CA LEU A 38 -15.80 17.05 -7.18
C LEU A 38 -14.33 17.41 -7.34
N VAL A 39 -13.84 17.36 -8.56
CA VAL A 39 -12.47 17.73 -8.93
C VAL A 39 -12.49 19.02 -9.73
N ILE A 40 -11.85 20.06 -9.20
CA ILE A 40 -11.67 21.33 -9.88
C ILE A 40 -10.46 21.21 -10.82
N LYS A 41 -10.70 21.35 -12.11
CA LYS A 41 -9.66 21.35 -13.15
C LYS A 41 -8.91 22.66 -13.20
N LYS A 42 -7.76 22.68 -13.88
CA LYS A 42 -6.96 23.91 -14.09
C LYS A 42 -7.72 25.04 -14.80
N ASN A 43 -8.70 24.69 -15.63
CA ASN A 43 -9.58 25.65 -16.32
C ASN A 43 -10.82 26.07 -15.50
N GLY A 44 -10.89 25.66 -14.22
CA GLY A 44 -12.02 25.97 -13.34
C GLY A 44 -13.24 25.06 -13.49
N THR A 45 -13.27 24.15 -14.45
CA THR A 45 -14.39 23.21 -14.59
C THR A 45 -14.40 22.19 -13.46
N ARG A 46 -15.58 21.76 -13.07
CA ARG A 46 -15.81 20.74 -12.04
C ARG A 46 -16.24 19.45 -12.69
N GLU A 47 -15.58 18.37 -12.34
CA GLU A 47 -15.91 17.00 -12.76
C GLU A 47 -15.98 16.11 -11.52
N GLU A 48 -16.80 15.08 -11.53
CA GLU A 48 -16.80 14.07 -10.49
C GLU A 48 -15.46 13.30 -10.47
N PHE A 49 -14.97 12.99 -9.28
CA PHE A 49 -13.76 12.17 -9.13
C PHE A 49 -13.98 10.80 -9.77
N ASN A 50 -13.19 10.49 -10.77
CA ASN A 50 -13.27 9.24 -11.51
C ASN A 50 -12.02 8.38 -11.23
N ARG A 51 -12.22 7.33 -10.43
CA ARG A 51 -11.20 6.36 -10.04
C ARG A 51 -10.56 5.68 -11.26
N ASP A 52 -11.38 5.27 -12.25
CA ASP A 52 -10.88 4.57 -13.43
C ASP A 52 -10.05 5.48 -14.34
N LYS A 53 -10.39 6.76 -14.38
CA LYS A 53 -9.61 7.78 -15.12
C LYS A 53 -8.22 7.91 -14.49
N LEU A 54 -8.13 7.94 -13.17
CA LEU A 54 -6.86 8.01 -12.45
C LEU A 54 -6.04 6.74 -12.67
N LEU A 55 -6.66 5.56 -12.52
CA LEU A 55 -6.01 4.27 -12.74
C LEU A 55 -5.45 4.14 -14.16
N ARG A 56 -6.22 4.51 -15.19
CA ARG A 56 -5.75 4.53 -16.57
C ARG A 56 -4.56 5.45 -16.78
N GLY A 57 -4.52 6.60 -16.11
CA GLY A 57 -3.37 7.50 -16.13
C GLY A 57 -2.11 6.85 -15.55
N LEU A 58 -2.23 6.14 -14.43
CA LEU A 58 -1.15 5.39 -13.80
C LEU A 58 -0.65 4.24 -14.68
N ILE A 59 -1.56 3.42 -15.23
CA ILE A 59 -1.21 2.32 -16.15
C ILE A 59 -0.39 2.83 -17.32
N ARG A 60 -0.82 3.94 -17.95
CA ARG A 60 -0.10 4.54 -19.08
C ARG A 60 1.30 5.03 -18.69
N SER A 61 1.48 5.56 -17.48
CA SER A 61 2.78 6.01 -17.00
C SER A 61 3.73 4.84 -16.71
N ALA A 62 3.20 3.72 -16.23
CA ALA A 62 3.95 2.52 -15.85
C ALA A 62 4.06 1.49 -16.99
N GLU A 63 3.66 1.84 -18.21
CA GLU A 63 3.75 0.93 -19.36
C GLU A 63 5.19 0.44 -19.59
N LYS A 64 5.36 -0.87 -19.75
CA LYS A 64 6.66 -1.56 -19.86
C LYS A 64 7.56 -1.43 -18.63
N ARG A 65 6.99 -1.13 -17.46
CA ARG A 65 7.70 -1.16 -16.18
C ARG A 65 7.22 -2.36 -15.34
N PRO A 66 8.10 -2.90 -14.47
CA PRO A 66 7.75 -4.04 -13.62
C PRO A 66 6.88 -3.59 -12.42
N VAL A 67 5.80 -2.85 -12.70
CA VAL A 67 4.84 -2.39 -11.70
C VAL A 67 3.54 -3.13 -11.90
N GLY A 68 3.11 -3.88 -10.90
CA GLY A 68 1.89 -4.68 -10.94
C GLY A 68 0.61 -3.85 -10.89
N MET A 69 -0.48 -4.41 -11.44
CA MET A 69 -1.81 -3.77 -11.39
C MET A 69 -2.27 -3.52 -9.95
N ASP A 70 -1.95 -4.45 -9.04
CA ASP A 70 -2.30 -4.34 -7.62
C ASP A 70 -1.64 -3.14 -6.94
N GLU A 71 -0.40 -2.83 -7.29
CA GLU A 71 0.30 -1.67 -6.76
C GLU A 71 -0.33 -0.36 -7.25
N MET A 72 -0.68 -0.29 -8.54
CA MET A 72 -1.38 0.86 -9.09
C MET A 72 -2.76 1.06 -8.46
N THR A 73 -3.50 -0.02 -8.24
CA THR A 73 -4.79 0.00 -7.55
C THR A 73 -4.64 0.50 -6.12
N LYS A 74 -3.63 0.03 -5.38
CA LYS A 74 -3.31 0.50 -4.03
C LYS A 74 -2.96 2.00 -4.00
N ILE A 75 -2.29 2.52 -5.04
CA ILE A 75 -2.02 3.97 -5.15
C ILE A 75 -3.33 4.73 -5.28
N VAL A 76 -4.23 4.29 -6.18
CA VAL A 76 -5.53 4.93 -6.37
C VAL A 76 -6.35 4.94 -5.07
N ASP A 77 -6.39 3.80 -4.36
CA ASP A 77 -7.09 3.68 -3.08
C ASP A 77 -6.55 4.64 -2.03
N LYS A 78 -5.23 4.72 -1.91
CA LYS A 78 -4.58 5.64 -0.96
C LYS A 78 -4.87 7.10 -1.29
N VAL A 79 -4.84 7.47 -2.58
CA VAL A 79 -5.14 8.82 -3.03
C VAL A 79 -6.61 9.16 -2.75
N GLU A 80 -7.54 8.28 -3.13
CA GLU A 80 -8.96 8.47 -2.88
C GLU A 80 -9.27 8.63 -1.39
N ASN A 81 -8.76 7.72 -0.55
CA ASN A 81 -8.92 7.78 0.89
C ASN A 81 -8.33 9.07 1.48
N LYS A 82 -7.15 9.48 1.00
CA LYS A 82 -6.51 10.72 1.46
C LYS A 82 -7.32 11.95 1.10
N VAL A 83 -7.82 12.02 -0.13
CA VAL A 83 -8.63 13.14 -0.59
C VAL A 83 -9.96 13.20 0.16
N ARG A 84 -10.64 12.06 0.34
CA ARG A 84 -11.88 11.98 1.13
C ARG A 84 -11.67 12.35 2.61
N SER A 85 -10.48 12.04 3.17
CA SER A 85 -10.15 12.39 4.55
C SER A 85 -9.93 13.89 4.77
N LEU A 86 -9.82 14.70 3.73
CA LEU A 86 -9.80 16.17 3.86
C LEU A 86 -11.15 16.74 4.30
N GLY A 87 -12.23 15.96 4.17
CA GLY A 87 -13.58 16.39 4.55
C GLY A 87 -14.21 17.41 3.62
N GLU A 88 -13.55 17.72 2.51
CA GLU A 88 -14.04 18.67 1.51
C GLU A 88 -14.76 17.93 0.38
N ASN A 89 -15.86 18.50 -0.11
CA ASN A 89 -16.59 17.95 -1.26
C ASN A 89 -15.95 18.33 -2.60
N GLU A 90 -15.04 19.30 -2.61
CA GLU A 90 -14.31 19.75 -3.78
C GLU A 90 -12.80 19.69 -3.53
N VAL A 91 -12.03 19.19 -4.50
CA VAL A 91 -10.58 19.11 -4.44
C VAL A 91 -9.96 19.56 -5.75
N SER A 92 -8.84 20.28 -5.68
CA SER A 92 -8.07 20.64 -6.87
C SER A 92 -7.43 19.41 -7.52
N SER A 93 -7.49 19.33 -8.85
CA SER A 93 -6.75 18.30 -9.60
C SER A 93 -5.25 18.34 -9.32
N GLN A 94 -4.70 19.50 -8.95
CA GLN A 94 -3.28 19.65 -8.57
C GLN A 94 -2.95 18.86 -7.31
N ILE A 95 -3.79 18.94 -6.27
CA ILE A 95 -3.62 18.20 -5.01
C ILE A 95 -3.65 16.69 -5.28
N ILE A 96 -4.61 16.23 -6.09
CA ILE A 96 -4.69 14.81 -6.45
C ILE A 96 -3.41 14.35 -7.13
N GLY A 97 -2.91 15.12 -8.10
CA GLY A 97 -1.70 14.77 -8.80
C GLY A 97 -0.46 14.77 -7.93
N GLU A 98 -0.34 15.67 -6.97
CA GLU A 98 0.76 15.67 -6.00
C GLU A 98 0.74 14.42 -5.11
N TYR A 99 -0.45 14.00 -4.66
CA TYR A 99 -0.56 12.74 -3.91
C TYR A 99 -0.17 11.53 -4.75
N VAL A 100 -0.59 11.48 -6.01
CA VAL A 100 -0.20 10.43 -6.96
C VAL A 100 1.32 10.41 -7.14
N MET A 101 1.92 11.56 -7.42
CA MET A 101 3.36 11.69 -7.64
C MET A 101 4.16 11.24 -6.42
N ASN A 102 3.77 11.65 -5.21
CA ASN A 102 4.44 11.26 -3.97
C ASN A 102 4.39 9.75 -3.70
N LEU A 103 3.33 9.07 -4.13
CA LEU A 103 3.22 7.62 -4.01
C LEU A 103 3.98 6.89 -5.13
N LEU A 104 3.86 7.38 -6.36
CA LEU A 104 4.48 6.77 -7.53
C LEU A 104 6.01 6.85 -7.48
N ALA A 105 6.57 7.94 -6.95
CA ALA A 105 8.01 8.10 -6.74
C ALA A 105 8.63 6.99 -5.87
N LYS A 106 7.84 6.40 -4.96
CA LYS A 106 8.29 5.31 -4.09
C LYS A 106 8.21 3.93 -4.74
N VAL A 107 7.48 3.80 -5.85
CA VAL A 107 7.24 2.55 -6.56
C VAL A 107 8.16 2.44 -7.77
N ASP A 108 8.18 3.45 -8.64
CA ASP A 108 8.99 3.45 -9.85
C ASP A 108 9.32 4.86 -10.32
N GLU A 109 10.61 5.19 -10.39
CA GLU A 109 11.12 6.51 -10.78
C GLU A 109 10.74 6.88 -12.22
N VAL A 110 10.77 5.91 -13.15
CA VAL A 110 10.48 6.15 -14.56
C VAL A 110 8.99 6.42 -14.77
N ALA A 111 8.13 5.64 -14.12
CA ALA A 111 6.68 5.87 -14.14
C ALA A 111 6.33 7.24 -13.55
N TYR A 112 7.00 7.62 -12.47
CA TYR A 112 6.87 8.97 -11.90
C TYR A 112 7.23 10.06 -12.91
N ILE A 113 8.41 9.99 -13.54
CA ILE A 113 8.87 11.00 -14.52
C ILE A 113 7.87 11.14 -15.66
N ARG A 114 7.35 10.02 -16.19
CA ARG A 114 6.33 10.00 -17.24
C ARG A 114 5.02 10.64 -16.80
N PHE A 115 4.57 10.31 -15.58
CA PHE A 115 3.36 10.91 -15.03
C PHE A 115 3.54 12.42 -14.82
N ALA A 116 4.66 12.83 -14.22
CA ALA A 116 4.99 14.22 -13.95
C ALA A 116 5.09 15.03 -15.25
N SER A 117 5.67 14.49 -16.32
CA SER A 117 5.83 15.19 -17.60
C SER A 117 4.49 15.58 -18.23
N VAL A 118 3.47 14.71 -18.11
CA VAL A 118 2.12 15.00 -18.60
C VAL A 118 1.35 15.90 -17.62
N TYR A 119 1.50 15.64 -16.33
CA TYR A 119 0.69 16.29 -15.31
C TYR A 119 1.11 17.73 -15.04
N ARG A 120 2.42 18.02 -14.91
CA ARG A 120 2.94 19.36 -14.58
C ARG A 120 3.02 20.30 -15.76
N GLN A 121 2.95 19.79 -17.02
CA GLN A 121 3.04 20.59 -18.23
C GLN A 121 4.24 21.57 -18.16
N PHE A 122 5.44 21.00 -18.07
CA PHE A 122 6.67 21.80 -18.03
C PHE A 122 6.75 22.73 -19.23
N LYS A 123 6.97 24.02 -18.95
CA LYS A 123 7.09 25.04 -20.00
C LYS A 123 8.44 24.98 -20.69
N ASP A 124 9.46 24.49 -20.01
CA ASP A 124 10.86 24.48 -20.46
C ASP A 124 11.58 23.23 -19.95
N MET A 125 12.50 22.71 -20.76
CA MET A 125 13.35 21.58 -20.44
C MET A 125 14.22 21.84 -19.19
N ASN A 126 14.67 23.07 -18.97
CA ASN A 126 15.48 23.44 -17.82
C ASN A 126 14.72 23.29 -16.49
N VAL A 127 13.45 23.68 -16.47
CA VAL A 127 12.57 23.51 -15.31
C VAL A 127 12.35 22.04 -15.03
N PHE A 128 12.14 21.21 -16.06
CA PHE A 128 12.04 19.76 -15.92
C PHE A 128 13.31 19.13 -15.35
N MET A 129 14.47 19.53 -15.88
CA MET A 129 15.77 19.02 -15.39
C MET A 129 16.08 19.44 -13.95
N SER A 130 15.72 20.66 -13.55
CA SER A 130 15.84 21.13 -12.17
C SER A 130 15.03 20.27 -11.22
N GLU A 131 13.79 20.01 -11.56
CA GLU A 131 12.88 19.21 -10.73
C GLU A 131 13.31 17.74 -10.62
N LEU A 132 13.85 17.16 -11.70
CA LEU A 132 14.46 15.83 -11.65
C LEU A 132 15.66 15.78 -10.69
N LYS A 133 16.51 16.82 -10.70
CA LYS A 133 17.65 16.91 -9.78
C LYS A 133 17.20 17.01 -8.31
N ASP A 134 16.19 17.81 -8.03
CA ASP A 134 15.63 17.96 -6.69
C ASP A 134 15.02 16.68 -6.17
N MET A 135 14.39 15.88 -7.04
CA MET A 135 13.87 14.58 -6.67
C MET A 135 14.96 13.58 -6.36
N MET A 136 15.96 13.46 -7.24
CA MET A 136 17.11 12.58 -7.00
C MET A 136 17.87 12.95 -5.71
N ALA A 137 17.89 14.23 -5.34
CA ALA A 137 18.45 14.70 -4.09
C ALA A 137 17.61 14.28 -2.87
N LYS A 138 16.29 14.42 -2.94
CA LYS A 138 15.35 13.98 -1.88
C LYS A 138 15.40 12.48 -1.65
N GLU A 139 15.48 11.69 -2.72
CA GLU A 139 15.56 10.24 -2.62
C GLU A 139 16.88 9.77 -1.99
N LYS A 140 18.00 10.42 -2.30
CA LYS A 140 19.28 10.16 -1.65
C LYS A 140 19.26 10.50 -0.16
N ALA A 141 18.53 11.53 0.25
CA ALA A 141 18.37 11.90 1.65
C ALA A 141 17.54 10.82 2.41
N ILE A 142 16.41 10.38 1.84
CA ILE A 142 15.55 9.35 2.44
C ILE A 142 16.28 8.00 2.57
N LYS A 143 17.10 7.62 1.57
CA LYS A 143 17.92 6.39 1.61
C LYS A 143 19.07 6.50 2.63
N LYS A 144 19.55 7.69 2.96
CA LYS A 144 20.54 7.92 4.00
C LYS A 144 19.96 7.75 5.40
N ASP A 145 18.79 8.31 5.65
CA ASP A 145 18.11 8.21 6.94
C ASP A 145 17.66 6.77 7.26
N ALA A 146 17.27 6.00 6.23
CA ALA A 146 16.92 4.58 6.37
C ALA A 146 18.15 3.70 6.67
N LYS A 147 19.35 4.09 6.24
CA LYS A 147 20.59 3.36 6.51
C LYS A 147 21.14 3.61 7.91
N ASP A 148 20.96 4.83 8.42
CA ASP A 148 21.40 5.19 9.78
C ASP A 148 20.57 4.53 10.89
N THR A 149 19.30 4.20 10.60
CA THR A 149 18.43 3.48 11.54
C THR A 149 18.78 2.00 11.65
N THR A 150 19.20 1.36 10.54
CA THR A 150 19.58 -0.06 10.57
C THR A 150 20.94 -0.32 11.24
N ASP A 151 21.87 0.62 11.17
CA ASP A 151 23.17 0.48 11.83
C ASP A 151 23.12 0.72 13.36
N LYS A 152 22.11 1.41 13.86
CA LYS A 152 21.90 1.59 15.33
C LYS A 152 21.31 0.33 15.98
N ASP A 153 20.38 -0.33 15.33
CA ASP A 153 19.75 -1.55 15.87
C ASP A 153 20.67 -2.77 15.89
N VAL A 154 21.71 -2.79 15.04
CA VAL A 154 22.72 -3.86 15.04
C VAL A 154 23.80 -3.64 16.10
N LYS A 155 24.10 -2.39 16.49
CA LYS A 155 25.07 -2.10 17.54
C LYS A 155 24.54 -2.34 18.94
N ASP A 156 23.26 -2.17 19.20
CA ASP A 156 22.66 -2.43 20.52
C ASP A 156 22.46 -3.92 20.81
N LYS A 157 22.24 -4.76 19.78
CA LYS A 157 22.16 -6.21 19.93
C LYS A 157 23.49 -6.90 20.19
N ASN A 158 24.63 -6.27 19.84
CA ASN A 158 25.96 -6.85 20.02
C ASN A 158 26.60 -6.47 21.37
N LYS A 159 25.98 -5.59 22.15
CA LYS A 159 26.46 -5.18 23.48
C LYS A 159 25.87 -6.02 24.61
N SER A 160 24.82 -6.81 24.34
CA SER A 160 24.13 -7.65 25.34
C SER A 160 24.66 -9.07 25.44
N THR A 161 25.60 -9.50 24.59
CA THR A 161 26.09 -10.91 24.58
C THR A 161 27.55 -11.08 25.02
N LYS A 162 28.17 -10.05 25.61
CA LYS A 162 29.49 -10.19 26.21
C LYS A 162 29.42 -10.03 27.74
N GLY A 163 28.95 -11.05 28.42
CA GLY A 163 28.96 -11.05 29.87
C GLY A 163 28.30 -12.29 30.47
N THR A 164 28.78 -13.47 30.15
CA THR A 164 28.68 -14.64 31.08
C THR A 164 29.49 -15.77 30.47
N THR A 165 30.77 -15.81 30.80
CA THR A 165 31.54 -17.05 30.72
C THR A 165 32.33 -17.20 32.00
N ASN A 166 32.19 -18.35 32.55
CA ASN A 166 33.00 -19.08 33.53
C ASN A 166 32.39 -19.23 34.92
N LYS A 167 31.89 -20.45 35.17
CA LYS A 167 32.50 -21.35 36.17
C LYS A 167 31.81 -22.72 36.19
N ASP A 168 32.67 -23.73 36.01
CA ASP A 168 32.64 -25.05 36.63
C ASP A 168 31.39 -25.94 36.50
N VAL A 169 31.56 -27.08 35.81
CA VAL A 169 31.48 -28.42 36.43
C VAL A 169 32.11 -29.45 35.51
N LYS A 170 33.22 -30.05 36.03
CA LYS A 170 33.75 -31.35 35.65
C LYS A 170 32.75 -32.47 36.01
N GLY A 171 32.60 -33.46 35.15
CA GLY A 171 32.11 -34.73 35.67
C GLY A 171 31.47 -35.72 34.68
N LYS A 172 32.28 -36.70 34.32
CA LYS A 172 31.94 -38.11 34.02
C LYS A 172 31.42 -38.51 32.65
N ILE A 173 32.35 -39.06 31.92
CA ILE A 173 32.28 -40.09 30.89
C ILE A 173 31.49 -41.32 31.40
N LYS A 174 30.60 -41.88 30.59
CA LYS A 174 30.39 -43.32 30.48
C LYS A 174 29.88 -43.68 29.09
N ASP A 175 30.66 -44.54 28.48
CA ASP A 175 30.44 -45.26 27.24
C ASP A 175 29.19 -46.13 27.28
N THR A 176 28.47 -46.22 26.16
CA THR A 176 27.87 -47.50 25.75
C THR A 176 27.79 -47.55 24.22
N LYS A 177 28.52 -48.51 23.69
CA LYS A 177 28.47 -49.11 22.35
C LYS A 177 27.08 -49.70 22.09
N GLY A 178 26.65 -49.70 20.85
CA GLY A 178 25.57 -50.54 20.36
C GLY A 178 25.40 -50.35 18.84
N THR A 179 25.87 -51.31 18.14
CA THR A 179 25.97 -51.55 16.71
C THR A 179 24.63 -51.84 16.03
N PRO A 180 24.62 -51.98 14.71
CA PRO A 180 23.46 -51.68 13.84
C PRO A 180 22.71 -52.93 13.43
N ASP A 181 21.51 -52.79 12.98
CA ASP A 181 20.89 -53.80 12.12
C ASP A 181 20.10 -53.16 10.98
N LYS A 182 20.30 -53.84 9.92
CA LYS A 182 19.90 -53.86 8.53
C LYS A 182 18.44 -54.28 8.38
N ASP A 183 18.03 -54.13 7.13
CA ASP A 183 17.04 -54.87 6.34
C ASP A 183 15.62 -54.29 6.44
N ASP A 184 14.86 -54.20 5.43
CA ASP A 184 14.80 -54.74 4.09
C ASP A 184 13.40 -54.40 3.54
N GLY A 185 13.27 -54.14 2.29
CA GLY A 185 12.30 -54.80 1.42
C GLY A 185 10.89 -54.26 1.28
N GLY A 186 10.51 -53.99 0.05
CA GLY A 186 9.27 -54.43 -0.54
C GLY A 186 8.25 -53.33 -0.90
N GLU A 187 8.22 -52.92 -2.13
CA GLU A 187 7.25 -53.21 -3.20
C GLU A 187 5.78 -53.29 -2.76
N SER A 188 5.03 -52.36 -3.22
CA SER A 188 3.89 -52.48 -4.16
C SER A 188 3.28 -51.11 -4.45
#